data_627d36c34b8af2f308807090568d47b4
#
_entry.id   627d36c34b8af2f308807090568d47b4
#
_cell.length_a   1.000
_cell.length_b   1.000
_cell.length_c   1.000
_cell.angle_alpha   90.00
_cell.angle_beta   90.00
_cell.angle_gamma   90.00
#
_symmetry.space_group_name_H-M   'P 1'
#
loop_
_entity.id
_entity.type
_entity.pdbx_description
1 polymer ?
#
loop_
_entity_poly.entity_id
_entity_poly.type
_entity_poly.pdbx_seq_one_letter_code
_entity_poly.pdbx_strand_id
1 'polypeptide(L)'
;LSCALLYSQLLKVKKIQTRRKKNWYIFKNLIDKLDTQKFYVIKNNKESTSAYHILALIFETTKLADKFKEIFQKKKIAATFHYVPLHQSTMGKKYCNYKLPITENIYDKVVRLPLYSEMTSKELIKISLLIKDFLSKKN
;
A
#
# COMPACT_ATOMS: atom_id res chain seq x y z
N LEU A 1 5.64 -20.08 22.48
CA LEU A 1 6.56 -19.19 21.78
C LEU A 1 5.81 -17.97 21.20
N SER A 2 4.73 -18.16 20.43
CA SER A 2 3.94 -17.08 19.81
C SER A 2 3.38 -16.08 20.82
N CYS A 3 2.85 -16.55 21.95
CA CYS A 3 2.33 -15.66 23.01
C CYS A 3 3.43 -14.80 23.64
N ALA A 4 4.62 -15.35 23.87
CA ALA A 4 5.74 -14.57 24.39
C ALA A 4 6.22 -13.49 23.42
N LEU A 5 6.26 -13.83 22.12
CA LEU A 5 6.57 -12.87 21.07
C LEU A 5 5.50 -11.76 21.00
N LEU A 6 4.22 -12.13 21.00
CA LEU A 6 3.11 -11.18 21.00
C LEU A 6 3.17 -10.24 22.21
N TYR A 7 3.39 -10.79 23.41
CA TYR A 7 3.53 -10.00 24.63
C TYR A 7 4.66 -8.97 24.52
N SER A 8 5.83 -9.38 24.01
CA SER A 8 6.97 -8.47 23.82
C SER A 8 6.67 -7.34 22.81
N GLN A 9 5.84 -7.61 21.79
CA GLN A 9 5.40 -6.60 20.82
C GLN A 9 4.36 -5.66 21.44
N LEU A 10 3.45 -6.16 22.25
CA LEU A 10 2.43 -5.34 22.93
C LEU A 10 3.06 -4.34 23.90
N LEU A 11 4.11 -4.72 24.61
CA LEU A 11 4.87 -3.78 25.46
C LEU A 11 5.45 -2.60 24.69
N LYS A 12 5.70 -2.75 23.39
CA LYS A 12 6.28 -1.74 22.51
C LYS A 12 5.27 -1.09 21.56
N VAL A 13 3.98 -1.44 21.66
CA VAL A 13 2.96 -1.06 20.67
C VAL A 13 2.85 0.45 20.48
N LYS A 14 2.87 1.25 21.54
CA LYS A 14 2.81 2.71 21.46
C LYS A 14 3.97 3.27 20.63
N LYS A 15 5.21 2.80 20.88
CA LYS A 15 6.41 3.21 20.15
C LYS A 15 6.34 2.82 18.67
N ILE A 16 5.90 1.60 18.39
CA ILE A 16 5.73 1.07 17.03
C ILE A 16 4.70 1.91 16.26
N GLN A 17 3.53 2.17 16.86
CA GLN A 17 2.46 2.93 16.23
C GLN A 17 2.84 4.39 15.98
N THR A 18 3.54 5.03 16.92
CA THR A 18 4.04 6.41 16.75
C THR A 18 4.99 6.49 15.56
N ARG A 19 5.92 5.54 15.43
CA ARG A 19 6.86 5.49 14.30
C ARG A 19 6.15 5.23 12.97
N ARG A 20 5.22 4.26 12.91
CA ARG A 20 4.41 3.98 11.73
C ARG A 20 3.61 5.21 11.29
N LYS A 21 2.93 5.87 12.22
CA LYS A 21 2.17 7.09 11.96
C LYS A 21 3.06 8.18 11.37
N LYS A 22 4.23 8.45 11.98
CA LYS A 22 5.22 9.42 11.49
C LYS A 22 5.65 9.08 10.05
N ASN A 23 6.08 7.83 9.81
CA ASN A 23 6.56 7.40 8.50
C ASN A 23 5.45 7.48 7.45
N TRP A 24 4.22 7.11 7.80
CA TRP A 24 3.06 7.19 6.92
C TRP A 24 2.80 8.63 6.46
N TYR A 25 2.80 9.60 7.40
CA TYR A 25 2.59 11.01 7.05
C TYR A 25 3.73 11.60 6.23
N ILE A 26 4.99 11.28 6.55
CA ILE A 26 6.13 11.71 5.75
C ILE A 26 5.98 11.17 4.32
N PHE A 27 5.71 9.89 4.18
CA PHE A 27 5.60 9.25 2.88
C PHE A 27 4.41 9.78 2.07
N LYS A 28 3.24 9.89 2.72
CA LYS A 28 2.06 10.49 2.10
C LYS A 28 2.34 11.91 1.61
N ASN A 29 2.95 12.77 2.42
CA ASN A 29 3.28 14.13 2.03
C ASN A 29 4.27 14.20 0.84
N LEU A 30 5.20 13.25 0.76
CA LEU A 30 6.10 13.16 -0.40
C LEU A 30 5.35 12.76 -1.67
N ILE A 31 4.38 11.86 -1.57
CA ILE A 31 3.57 11.40 -2.71
C ILE A 31 2.54 12.45 -3.12
N ASP A 32 1.91 13.13 -2.18
CA ASP A 32 0.90 14.17 -2.47
C ASP A 32 1.51 15.36 -3.25
N LYS A 33 2.83 15.58 -3.13
CA LYS A 33 3.55 16.60 -3.93
C LYS A 33 3.78 16.17 -5.39
N LEU A 34 3.52 14.91 -5.72
CA LEU A 34 3.59 14.42 -7.09
C LEU A 34 2.25 14.71 -7.76
N ASP A 35 2.18 15.81 -8.48
CA ASP A 35 0.98 16.16 -9.25
C ASP A 35 0.76 15.12 -10.36
N THR A 36 -0.26 14.26 -10.17
CA THR A 36 -0.55 13.17 -11.10
C THR A 36 -1.99 12.73 -11.04
N GLN A 37 -2.54 12.37 -12.19
CA GLN A 37 -3.83 11.69 -12.32
C GLN A 37 -3.68 10.17 -12.48
N LYS A 38 -2.44 9.65 -12.61
CA LYS A 38 -2.21 8.21 -12.87
C LYS A 38 -2.57 7.32 -11.67
N PHE A 39 -2.58 7.89 -10.47
CA PHE A 39 -3.02 7.20 -9.24
C PHE A 39 -3.47 8.19 -8.16
N TYR A 40 -4.13 7.69 -7.13
CA TYR A 40 -4.40 8.42 -5.90
C TYR A 40 -4.09 7.57 -4.66
N VAL A 41 -3.78 8.23 -3.55
CA VAL A 41 -3.52 7.58 -2.26
C VAL A 41 -4.84 7.31 -1.56
N ILE A 42 -5.02 6.09 -1.05
CA ILE A 42 -6.20 5.76 -0.23
C ILE A 42 -6.20 6.63 1.03
N LYS A 43 -7.29 7.38 1.23
CA LYS A 43 -7.49 8.24 2.40
C LYS A 43 -7.95 7.42 3.60
N ASN A 44 -7.45 7.78 4.78
CA ASN A 44 -8.02 7.24 6.02
C ASN A 44 -9.43 7.79 6.24
N ASN A 45 -10.32 6.95 6.73
CA ASN A 45 -11.65 7.39 7.17
C ASN A 45 -11.47 8.28 8.41
N LYS A 46 -12.24 9.39 8.46
CA LYS A 46 -12.24 10.31 9.61
C LYS A 46 -12.85 9.70 10.89
N GLU A 47 -13.71 8.72 10.72
CA GLU A 47 -14.42 8.04 11.82
C GLU A 47 -13.64 6.86 12.40
N SER A 48 -12.47 6.54 11.85
CA SER A 48 -11.64 5.41 12.28
C SER A 48 -10.20 5.82 12.60
N THR A 49 -9.60 5.11 13.55
CA THR A 49 -8.16 5.26 13.85
C THR A 49 -7.37 4.27 13.01
N SER A 50 -6.50 4.78 12.15
CA SER A 50 -5.63 3.95 11.32
C SER A 50 -4.50 3.33 12.13
N ALA A 51 -4.14 2.08 11.82
CA ALA A 51 -2.93 1.44 12.31
C ALA A 51 -1.66 1.88 11.54
N TYR A 52 -1.79 2.68 10.50
CA TYR A 52 -0.69 3.21 9.67
C TYR A 52 0.30 2.14 9.20
N HIS A 53 -0.18 0.93 8.91
CA HIS A 53 0.64 -0.21 8.51
C HIS A 53 0.70 -0.43 7.00
N ILE A 54 -0.16 0.28 6.26
CA ILE A 54 -0.25 0.22 4.81
C ILE A 54 -0.30 1.64 4.24
N LEU A 55 0.43 1.87 3.17
CA LEU A 55 0.21 2.97 2.24
C LEU A 55 -0.08 2.36 0.87
N ALA A 56 -1.27 2.60 0.36
CA ALA A 56 -1.71 2.03 -0.90
C ALA A 56 -2.06 3.12 -1.91
N LEU A 57 -1.68 2.86 -3.16
CA LEU A 57 -2.02 3.65 -4.33
C LEU A 57 -3.10 2.91 -5.11
N ILE A 58 -4.09 3.63 -5.62
CA ILE A 58 -5.04 3.11 -6.60
C ILE A 58 -4.71 3.76 -7.94
N PHE A 59 -4.28 2.94 -8.89
CA PHE A 59 -3.94 3.38 -10.24
C PHE A 59 -5.20 3.56 -11.10
N GLU A 60 -5.11 4.42 -12.10
CA GLU A 60 -6.19 4.63 -13.05
C GLU A 60 -6.50 3.34 -13.83
N THR A 61 -5.46 2.58 -14.22
CA THR A 61 -5.60 1.33 -14.97
C THR A 61 -4.77 0.20 -14.37
N THR A 62 -5.21 -1.04 -14.55
CA THR A 62 -4.46 -2.26 -14.20
C THR A 62 -3.10 -2.30 -14.88
N LYS A 63 -3.03 -1.90 -16.15
CA LYS A 63 -1.77 -1.86 -16.92
C LYS A 63 -0.73 -0.94 -16.27
N LEU A 64 -1.14 0.22 -15.75
CA LEU A 64 -0.24 1.11 -15.02
C LEU A 64 0.20 0.50 -13.68
N ALA A 65 -0.71 -0.15 -12.95
CA ALA A 65 -0.40 -0.84 -11.70
C ALA A 65 0.61 -1.97 -11.93
N ASP A 66 0.43 -2.78 -12.96
CA ASP A 66 1.33 -3.88 -13.30
C ASP A 66 2.72 -3.39 -13.69
N LYS A 67 2.80 -2.37 -14.56
CA LYS A 67 4.05 -1.75 -14.96
C LYS A 67 4.79 -1.15 -13.77
N PHE A 68 4.07 -0.53 -12.85
CA PHE A 68 4.64 0.01 -11.61
C PHE A 68 5.22 -1.12 -10.73
N LYS A 69 4.47 -2.19 -10.50
CA LYS A 69 4.92 -3.36 -9.73
C LYS A 69 6.19 -3.97 -10.33
N GLU A 70 6.22 -4.16 -11.66
CA GLU A 70 7.36 -4.70 -12.38
C GLU A 70 8.63 -3.84 -12.20
N ILE A 71 8.52 -2.52 -12.36
CA ILE A 71 9.65 -1.59 -12.20
C ILE A 71 10.18 -1.63 -10.76
N PHE A 72 9.30 -1.66 -9.78
CA PHE A 72 9.67 -1.71 -8.37
C PHE A 72 10.32 -3.04 -8.00
N GLN A 73 9.81 -4.14 -8.54
CA GLN A 73 10.41 -5.46 -8.36
C GLN A 73 11.83 -5.53 -8.93
N LYS A 74 12.08 -4.98 -10.13
CA LYS A 74 13.44 -4.86 -10.72
C LYS A 74 14.39 -4.05 -9.83
N LYS A 75 13.86 -3.12 -9.05
CA LYS A 75 14.63 -2.33 -8.06
C LYS A 75 14.69 -2.97 -6.67
N LYS A 76 14.21 -4.23 -6.53
CA LYS A 76 14.15 -4.99 -5.26
C LYS A 76 13.34 -4.26 -4.18
N ILE A 77 12.28 -3.53 -4.57
CA ILE A 77 11.36 -2.85 -3.68
C ILE A 77 10.01 -3.57 -3.76
N ALA A 78 9.49 -4.02 -2.61
CA ALA A 78 8.22 -4.72 -2.54
C ALA A 78 7.05 -3.76 -2.80
N ALA A 79 6.55 -3.75 -4.03
CA ALA A 79 5.29 -3.13 -4.40
C ALA A 79 4.33 -4.26 -4.78
N THR A 80 3.30 -4.50 -3.96
CA THR A 80 2.48 -5.71 -4.07
C THR A 80 1.01 -5.37 -4.23
N PHE A 81 0.25 -6.28 -4.84
CA PHE A 81 -1.22 -6.21 -4.83
C PHE A 81 -1.78 -6.50 -3.43
N HIS A 82 -3.04 -6.14 -3.21
CA HIS A 82 -3.67 -6.32 -1.91
C HIS A 82 -4.83 -7.33 -2.01
N TYR A 83 -4.44 -8.58 -2.25
CA TYR A 83 -5.24 -9.80 -2.30
C TYR A 83 -6.29 -9.89 -3.41
N VAL A 84 -6.51 -11.12 -3.86
CA VAL A 84 -7.65 -11.47 -4.70
C VAL A 84 -8.93 -11.33 -3.87
N PRO A 85 -9.99 -10.73 -4.40
CA PRO A 85 -11.27 -10.63 -3.69
C PRO A 85 -11.79 -12.00 -3.25
N LEU A 86 -12.26 -12.10 -2.01
CA LEU A 86 -12.65 -13.39 -1.43
C LEU A 86 -13.72 -14.10 -2.26
N HIS A 87 -14.72 -13.39 -2.78
CA HIS A 87 -15.76 -13.97 -3.63
C HIS A 87 -15.24 -14.51 -4.97
N GLN A 88 -14.06 -14.05 -5.41
CA GLN A 88 -13.39 -14.54 -6.64
C GLN A 88 -12.36 -15.65 -6.36
N SER A 89 -12.03 -15.92 -5.10
CA SER A 89 -11.11 -16.98 -4.73
C SER A 89 -11.71 -18.35 -5.03
N THR A 90 -10.86 -19.37 -5.16
CA THR A 90 -11.30 -20.75 -5.40
C THR A 90 -12.33 -21.23 -4.38
N MET A 91 -12.12 -20.87 -3.10
CA MET A 91 -13.07 -21.22 -2.04
C MET A 91 -14.30 -20.30 -2.07
N GLY A 92 -14.12 -19.00 -2.26
CA GLY A 92 -15.20 -18.03 -2.29
C GLY A 92 -16.25 -18.32 -3.34
N LYS A 93 -15.84 -18.72 -4.54
CA LYS A 93 -16.75 -19.13 -5.64
C LYS A 93 -17.67 -20.30 -5.31
N LYS A 94 -17.33 -21.11 -4.31
CA LYS A 94 -18.21 -22.21 -3.85
C LYS A 94 -19.37 -21.68 -2.99
N TYR A 95 -19.22 -20.51 -2.37
CA TYR A 95 -20.19 -19.96 -1.41
C TYR A 95 -20.82 -18.65 -1.85
N CYS A 96 -20.29 -18.00 -2.89
CA CYS A 96 -20.71 -16.66 -3.32
C CYS A 96 -20.99 -16.64 -4.83
N ASN A 97 -22.25 -16.32 -5.18
CA ASN A 97 -22.70 -16.18 -6.58
C ASN A 97 -23.04 -14.72 -6.95
N TYR A 98 -22.63 -13.75 -6.13
CA TYR A 98 -22.93 -12.34 -6.38
C TYR A 98 -21.70 -11.60 -6.92
N LYS A 99 -21.98 -10.55 -7.69
CA LYS A 99 -20.96 -9.63 -8.20
C LYS A 99 -20.74 -8.48 -7.24
N LEU A 100 -19.50 -8.07 -7.09
CA LEU A 100 -19.10 -6.89 -6.32
C LEU A 100 -18.38 -5.89 -7.24
N PRO A 101 -19.12 -5.12 -8.06
CA PRO A 101 -18.56 -4.36 -9.17
C PRO A 101 -17.51 -3.34 -8.73
N ILE A 102 -17.67 -2.70 -7.58
CA ILE A 102 -16.68 -1.76 -7.05
C ILE A 102 -15.40 -2.50 -6.68
N THR A 103 -15.50 -3.61 -5.95
CA THR A 103 -14.34 -4.42 -5.55
C THR A 103 -13.61 -4.97 -6.77
N GLU A 104 -14.38 -5.50 -7.75
CA GLU A 104 -13.86 -6.08 -8.98
C GLU A 104 -13.16 -5.06 -9.88
N ASN A 105 -13.61 -3.80 -9.86
CA ASN A 105 -12.99 -2.72 -10.62
C ASN A 105 -11.71 -2.18 -9.98
N ILE A 106 -11.53 -2.35 -8.66
CA ILE A 106 -10.44 -1.68 -7.93
C ILE A 106 -9.31 -2.64 -7.58
N TYR A 107 -9.59 -3.92 -7.29
CA TYR A 107 -8.64 -4.82 -6.64
C TYR A 107 -7.31 -5.00 -7.39
N ASP A 108 -7.33 -5.03 -8.71
CA ASP A 108 -6.17 -5.20 -9.57
C ASP A 108 -5.39 -3.90 -9.82
N LYS A 109 -6.00 -2.75 -9.47
CA LYS A 109 -5.42 -1.41 -9.55
C LYS A 109 -4.74 -0.97 -8.24
N VAL A 110 -4.98 -1.70 -7.15
CA VAL A 110 -4.40 -1.37 -5.84
C VAL A 110 -2.98 -1.89 -5.75
N VAL A 111 -2.04 -0.99 -5.45
CA VAL A 111 -0.65 -1.35 -5.18
C VAL A 111 -0.25 -0.85 -3.80
N ARG A 112 0.18 -1.77 -2.95
CA ARG A 112 0.67 -1.49 -1.61
C ARG A 112 2.16 -1.22 -1.64
N LEU A 113 2.57 -0.09 -1.08
CA LEU A 113 3.97 0.29 -0.91
C LEU A 113 4.53 -0.27 0.41
N PRO A 114 5.85 -0.53 0.48
CA PRO A 114 6.47 -0.96 1.73
C PRO A 114 6.36 0.15 2.77
N LEU A 115 5.92 -0.22 3.97
CA LEU A 115 5.83 0.68 5.12
C LEU A 115 6.00 -0.13 6.41
N TYR A 116 7.02 0.19 7.18
CA TYR A 116 7.33 -0.46 8.46
C TYR A 116 7.88 0.54 9.47
N SER A 117 7.86 0.18 10.76
CA SER A 117 8.20 1.10 11.87
C SER A 117 9.64 1.62 11.81
N GLU A 118 10.58 0.80 11.36
CA GLU A 118 12.01 1.12 11.32
C GLU A 118 12.48 1.79 10.02
N MET A 119 11.54 2.10 9.12
CA MET A 119 11.84 2.74 7.84
C MET A 119 12.45 4.12 8.06
N THR A 120 13.57 4.38 7.39
CA THR A 120 14.30 5.64 7.48
C THR A 120 13.75 6.69 6.51
N SER A 121 13.98 7.97 6.81
CA SER A 121 13.61 9.05 5.89
C SER A 121 14.32 8.93 4.53
N LYS A 122 15.54 8.40 4.50
CA LYS A 122 16.28 8.16 3.25
C LYS A 122 15.58 7.14 2.36
N GLU A 123 15.07 6.05 2.95
CA GLU A 123 14.29 5.03 2.22
C GLU A 123 12.98 5.60 1.68
N LEU A 124 12.25 6.38 2.48
CA LEU A 124 11.02 7.05 2.05
C LEU A 124 11.27 7.99 0.87
N ILE A 125 12.32 8.82 0.95
CA ILE A 125 12.71 9.72 -0.15
C ILE A 125 13.11 8.92 -1.39
N LYS A 126 13.92 7.86 -1.25
CA LYS A 126 14.34 7.01 -2.35
C LYS A 126 13.13 6.42 -3.10
N ILE A 127 12.14 5.91 -2.36
CA ILE A 127 10.93 5.35 -2.97
C ILE A 127 10.11 6.45 -3.65
N SER A 128 9.96 7.62 -3.03
CA SER A 128 9.21 8.73 -3.64
C SER A 128 9.86 9.25 -4.93
N LEU A 129 11.19 9.28 -5.01
CA LEU A 129 11.92 9.62 -6.23
C LEU A 129 11.69 8.58 -7.35
N LEU A 130 11.67 7.29 -7.01
CA LEU A 130 11.34 6.24 -7.97
C LEU A 130 9.90 6.36 -8.49
N ILE A 131 8.95 6.77 -7.65
CA ILE A 131 7.58 7.05 -8.08
C ILE A 131 7.59 8.25 -9.04
N LYS A 132 8.33 9.31 -8.72
CA LYS A 132 8.48 10.48 -9.60
C LYS A 132 9.06 10.08 -10.96
N ASP A 133 10.11 9.27 -10.99
CA ASP A 133 10.72 8.76 -12.23
C ASP A 133 9.75 7.92 -13.05
N PHE A 134 8.91 7.12 -12.39
CA PHE A 134 7.84 6.37 -13.06
C PHE A 134 6.82 7.30 -13.73
N LEU A 135 6.46 8.40 -13.08
CA LEU A 135 5.50 9.38 -13.59
C LEU A 135 6.05 10.19 -14.77
N SER A 136 7.33 10.52 -14.76
CA SER A 136 7.97 11.33 -15.81
C SER A 136 8.15 10.57 -17.13
N LYS A 137 8.18 9.24 -17.11
CA LYS A 137 8.26 8.44 -18.32
C LYS A 137 6.93 8.50 -19.06
N LYS A 138 6.96 8.97 -20.32
CA LYS A 138 5.82 8.86 -21.23
C LYS A 138 5.47 7.37 -21.39
N ASN A 139 4.33 6.99 -20.89
CA ASN A 139 3.79 5.62 -20.96
C ASN A 139 2.78 5.51 -22.08
#